data_dd967b34851fc94c80a40848637af79f
#
_entry.id   dd967b34851fc94c80a40848637af79f
#
_cell.length_a   1.000
_cell.length_b   1.000
_cell.length_c   1.000
_cell.angle_alpha   90.00
_cell.angle_beta   90.00
_cell.angle_gamma   90.00
#
_symmetry.space_group_name_H-M   'P 1'
#
loop_
_entity.id
_entity.type
_entity.pdbx_description
1 polymer ?
#
loop_
_entity_poly.entity_id
_entity_poly.type
_entity_poly.pdbx_seq_one_letter_code
_entity_poly.pdbx_strand_id
1 'polypeptide(L)'
;MLNVHGLWAEYQGKPALQDVSLHIASGQLVVVLGPSGCGKTTLLNLIAGFMEPSAGSITLDDIPVHGPSAERGVVFQHEGLLPWRDVVSNVEFGLQLAGLSKPQRRKAALKMLHRVGLAGFEHHYIWQLSGGMRQRVGIARALAVDPRLLLLDEPFGALDAFTREQMQELLLTIWRDTGKQILLITHDIEEAVFLASELLLLSPGPGQVVERLSLNFGQRYTEGEACRSIKSDPEFIARREYVLGKVFQQREAMI
;
A
#
# COMPACT_ATOMS: atom_id res chain seq x y z
N MET A 1 -7.47 1.84 -14.50
CA MET A 1 -8.31 1.73 -13.29
C MET A 1 -8.31 0.28 -12.83
N LEU A 2 -8.23 0.04 -11.50
CA LEU A 2 -8.40 -1.32 -10.95
C LEU A 2 -9.88 -1.59 -10.71
N ASN A 3 -10.38 -2.72 -11.18
CA ASN A 3 -11.71 -3.23 -10.86
C ASN A 3 -11.59 -4.65 -10.29
N VAL A 4 -12.23 -4.88 -9.16
CA VAL A 4 -12.37 -6.18 -8.50
C VAL A 4 -13.86 -6.45 -8.33
N HIS A 5 -14.34 -7.57 -8.86
CA HIS A 5 -15.76 -7.93 -8.85
C HIS A 5 -15.98 -9.30 -8.24
N GLY A 6 -16.79 -9.34 -7.17
CA GLY A 6 -17.27 -10.56 -6.56
C GLY A 6 -16.16 -11.54 -6.19
N LEU A 7 -15.08 -11.06 -5.57
CA LEU A 7 -13.87 -11.84 -5.36
C LEU A 7 -14.03 -12.81 -4.18
N TRP A 8 -13.74 -14.07 -4.43
CA TRP A 8 -13.68 -15.14 -3.43
C TRP A 8 -12.27 -15.71 -3.36
N ALA A 9 -11.83 -16.08 -2.19
CA ALA A 9 -10.58 -16.79 -1.97
C ALA A 9 -10.69 -17.78 -0.83
N GLU A 10 -10.06 -18.94 -1.01
CA GLU A 10 -10.05 -20.02 -0.03
C GLU A 10 -8.63 -20.56 0.17
N TYR A 11 -8.33 -20.97 1.39
CA TYR A 11 -7.12 -21.73 1.73
C TYR A 11 -7.52 -23.06 2.35
N GLN A 12 -7.19 -24.16 1.69
CA GLN A 12 -7.50 -25.52 2.16
C GLN A 12 -8.98 -25.70 2.53
N GLY A 13 -9.89 -25.17 1.69
CA GLY A 13 -11.32 -25.22 1.89
C GLY A 13 -11.87 -24.26 2.95
N LYS A 14 -11.04 -23.39 3.52
CA LYS A 14 -11.48 -22.33 4.45
C LYS A 14 -11.57 -21.00 3.70
N PRO A 15 -12.73 -20.33 3.71
CA PRO A 15 -12.88 -19.05 3.04
C PRO A 15 -12.05 -17.98 3.76
N ALA A 16 -11.22 -17.26 3.00
CA ALA A 16 -10.44 -16.11 3.45
C ALA A 16 -11.10 -14.78 3.05
N LEU A 17 -11.70 -14.76 1.83
CA LEU A 17 -12.46 -13.63 1.30
C LEU A 17 -13.79 -14.13 0.73
N GLN A 18 -14.82 -13.33 0.87
CA GLN A 18 -16.16 -13.65 0.39
C GLN A 18 -16.80 -12.42 -0.24
N ASP A 19 -17.09 -12.50 -1.55
CA ASP A 19 -17.78 -11.47 -2.34
C ASP A 19 -17.19 -10.06 -2.19
N VAL A 20 -15.86 -9.96 -2.27
CA VAL A 20 -15.17 -8.67 -2.16
C VAL A 20 -15.18 -7.98 -3.51
N SER A 21 -15.78 -6.79 -3.56
CA SER A 21 -15.76 -5.91 -4.73
C SER A 21 -15.17 -4.56 -4.35
N LEU A 22 -14.27 -4.03 -5.17
CA LEU A 22 -13.71 -2.69 -5.00
C LEU A 22 -13.29 -2.11 -6.36
N HIS A 23 -13.21 -0.79 -6.39
CA HIS A 23 -12.77 -0.04 -7.56
C HIS A 23 -11.74 0.99 -7.12
N ILE A 24 -10.66 1.16 -7.88
CA ILE A 24 -9.67 2.21 -7.66
C ILE A 24 -9.56 3.02 -8.95
N ALA A 25 -10.05 4.26 -8.92
CA ALA A 25 -9.90 5.17 -10.04
C ALA A 25 -8.45 5.70 -10.13
N SER A 26 -8.12 6.29 -11.28
CA SER A 26 -6.83 6.97 -11.43
C SER A 26 -6.67 8.06 -10.37
N GLY A 27 -5.50 8.11 -9.73
CA GLY A 27 -5.22 9.10 -8.69
C GLY A 27 -5.90 8.85 -7.34
N GLN A 28 -6.54 7.71 -7.11
CA GLN A 28 -7.09 7.35 -5.80
C GLN A 28 -6.07 6.62 -4.93
N LEU A 29 -6.11 6.91 -3.63
CA LEU A 29 -5.45 6.15 -2.57
C LEU A 29 -6.54 5.45 -1.75
N VAL A 30 -6.73 4.15 -2.02
CA VAL A 30 -7.69 3.32 -1.30
C VAL A 30 -6.97 2.60 -0.17
N VAL A 31 -7.55 2.65 1.03
CA VAL A 31 -7.02 1.92 2.19
C VAL A 31 -7.99 0.84 2.60
N VAL A 32 -7.50 -0.38 2.75
CA VAL A 32 -8.25 -1.51 3.29
C VAL A 32 -7.84 -1.74 4.73
N LEU A 33 -8.77 -1.49 5.64
CA LEU A 33 -8.61 -1.67 7.09
C LEU A 33 -9.34 -2.95 7.52
N GLY A 34 -8.78 -3.64 8.49
CA GLY A 34 -9.43 -4.80 9.11
C GLY A 34 -8.53 -5.51 10.11
N PRO A 35 -9.09 -6.38 10.96
CA PRO A 35 -8.33 -7.13 11.95
C PRO A 35 -7.32 -8.08 11.30
N SER A 36 -6.35 -8.57 12.08
CA SER A 36 -5.43 -9.61 11.61
C SER A 36 -6.20 -10.88 11.23
N GLY A 37 -5.80 -11.49 10.10
CA GLY A 37 -6.43 -12.71 9.60
C GLY A 37 -7.73 -12.51 8.80
N CYS A 38 -8.21 -11.28 8.59
CA CYS A 38 -9.44 -11.03 7.81
C CYS A 38 -9.26 -11.11 6.28
N GLY A 39 -8.08 -11.47 5.76
CA GLY A 39 -7.86 -11.64 4.33
C GLY A 39 -7.24 -10.45 3.59
N LYS A 40 -6.77 -9.38 4.27
CA LYS A 40 -6.15 -8.20 3.62
C LYS A 40 -4.97 -8.56 2.71
N THR A 41 -3.99 -9.31 3.25
CA THR A 41 -2.83 -9.78 2.47
C THR A 41 -3.25 -10.73 1.35
N THR A 42 -4.32 -11.53 1.55
CA THR A 42 -4.89 -12.38 0.50
C THR A 42 -5.45 -11.52 -0.64
N LEU A 43 -6.22 -10.46 -0.32
CA LEU A 43 -6.74 -9.51 -1.31
C LEU A 43 -5.60 -8.86 -2.10
N LEU A 44 -4.56 -8.40 -1.41
CA LEU A 44 -3.39 -7.81 -2.05
C LEU A 44 -2.69 -8.80 -2.97
N ASN A 45 -2.47 -10.05 -2.54
CA ASN A 45 -1.82 -11.10 -3.33
C ASN A 45 -2.62 -11.48 -4.59
N LEU A 46 -3.95 -11.50 -4.50
CA LEU A 46 -4.83 -11.70 -5.66
C LEU A 46 -4.70 -10.56 -6.66
N ILE A 47 -4.73 -9.31 -6.19
CA ILE A 47 -4.57 -8.12 -7.05
C ILE A 47 -3.16 -8.05 -7.65
N ALA A 48 -2.13 -8.45 -6.90
CA ALA A 48 -0.76 -8.55 -7.40
C ALA A 48 -0.58 -9.64 -8.47
N GLY A 49 -1.51 -10.62 -8.50
CA GLY A 49 -1.44 -11.79 -9.37
C GLY A 49 -0.54 -12.90 -8.84
N PHE A 50 -0.24 -12.92 -7.54
CA PHE A 50 0.51 -14.01 -6.90
C PHE A 50 -0.37 -15.23 -6.61
N MET A 51 -1.68 -15.03 -6.64
CA MET A 51 -2.71 -16.05 -6.43
C MET A 51 -3.84 -15.86 -7.44
N GLU A 52 -4.55 -16.93 -7.75
CA GLU A 52 -5.79 -16.87 -8.53
C GLU A 52 -7.00 -16.88 -7.58
N PRO A 53 -8.07 -16.14 -7.88
CA PRO A 53 -9.29 -16.17 -7.08
C PRO A 53 -10.06 -17.47 -7.29
N SER A 54 -10.78 -17.93 -6.25
CA SER A 54 -11.69 -19.07 -6.36
C SER A 54 -12.94 -18.75 -7.20
N ALA A 55 -13.37 -17.48 -7.15
CA ALA A 55 -14.42 -16.91 -8.01
C ALA A 55 -14.27 -15.38 -8.09
N GLY A 56 -14.96 -14.77 -9.05
CA GLY A 56 -14.88 -13.34 -9.33
C GLY A 56 -13.80 -13.00 -10.37
N SER A 57 -13.51 -11.71 -10.51
CA SER A 57 -12.55 -11.24 -11.51
C SER A 57 -11.81 -9.99 -11.04
N ILE A 58 -10.58 -9.83 -11.56
CA ILE A 58 -9.74 -8.65 -11.34
C ILE A 58 -9.28 -8.14 -12.70
N THR A 59 -9.47 -6.86 -12.96
CA THR A 59 -8.94 -6.19 -14.15
C THR A 59 -8.18 -4.93 -13.78
N LEU A 60 -7.10 -4.64 -14.50
CA LEU A 60 -6.38 -3.36 -14.46
C LEU A 60 -6.45 -2.73 -15.84
N ASP A 61 -7.08 -1.55 -15.96
CA ASP A 61 -7.38 -0.88 -17.24
C ASP A 61 -8.08 -1.83 -18.23
N ASP A 62 -9.12 -2.53 -17.75
CA ASP A 62 -9.93 -3.51 -18.47
C ASP A 62 -9.17 -4.76 -18.94
N ILE A 63 -7.89 -4.89 -18.59
CA ILE A 63 -7.07 -6.08 -18.87
C ILE A 63 -7.15 -7.02 -17.68
N PRO A 64 -7.56 -8.30 -17.88
CA PRO A 64 -7.59 -9.29 -16.81
C PRO A 64 -6.20 -9.49 -16.17
N VAL A 65 -6.18 -9.62 -14.85
CA VAL A 65 -4.96 -9.89 -14.09
C VAL A 65 -4.65 -11.38 -14.14
N HIS A 66 -3.58 -11.73 -14.85
CA HIS A 66 -3.04 -13.10 -14.91
C HIS A 66 -1.56 -13.07 -14.50
N GLY A 67 -1.26 -13.52 -13.29
CA GLY A 67 0.11 -13.55 -12.77
C GLY A 67 0.72 -12.19 -12.42
N PRO A 68 1.93 -12.17 -11.87
CA PRO A 68 2.66 -10.94 -11.50
C PRO A 68 3.04 -10.10 -12.73
N SER A 69 3.05 -8.76 -12.55
CA SER A 69 3.42 -7.82 -13.63
C SER A 69 4.10 -6.59 -13.04
N ALA A 70 5.02 -5.98 -13.80
CA ALA A 70 5.65 -4.71 -13.44
C ALA A 70 4.66 -3.53 -13.34
N GLU A 71 3.46 -3.65 -13.92
CA GLU A 71 2.40 -2.65 -13.80
C GLU A 71 1.80 -2.56 -12.38
N ARG A 72 2.04 -3.57 -11.55
CA ARG A 72 1.61 -3.67 -10.16
C ARG A 72 2.83 -3.76 -9.25
N GLY A 73 3.31 -2.59 -8.79
CA GLY A 73 4.43 -2.51 -7.85
C GLY A 73 3.99 -2.93 -6.45
N VAL A 74 4.73 -3.84 -5.81
CA VAL A 74 4.39 -4.33 -4.46
C VAL A 74 5.48 -3.92 -3.47
N VAL A 75 5.04 -3.37 -2.33
CA VAL A 75 5.86 -3.15 -1.13
C VAL A 75 5.32 -4.07 -0.05
N PHE A 76 6.12 -5.04 0.34
CA PHE A 76 5.75 -6.05 1.35
C PHE A 76 5.98 -5.53 2.76
N GLN A 77 5.28 -6.12 3.73
CA GLN A 77 5.43 -5.85 5.16
C GLN A 77 6.89 -6.03 5.63
N HIS A 78 7.55 -7.10 5.18
CA HIS A 78 8.99 -7.29 5.31
C HIS A 78 9.62 -6.87 3.98
N GLU A 79 10.27 -5.76 3.93
CA GLU A 79 10.70 -5.00 2.73
C GLU A 79 11.19 -5.84 1.52
N GLY A 80 11.47 -7.13 1.72
CA GLY A 80 11.91 -8.09 0.70
C GLY A 80 13.15 -7.61 -0.08
N LEU A 81 13.98 -6.80 0.57
CA LEU A 81 15.21 -6.28 -0.02
C LEU A 81 16.24 -7.39 -0.15
N LEU A 82 17.08 -7.31 -1.17
CA LEU A 82 18.15 -8.25 -1.45
C LEU A 82 19.36 -7.91 -0.56
N PRO A 83 19.65 -8.67 0.52
CA PRO A 83 20.64 -8.28 1.52
C PRO A 83 22.08 -8.29 0.97
N TRP A 84 22.34 -9.04 -0.10
CA TRP A 84 23.64 -9.09 -0.79
C TRP A 84 23.86 -7.97 -1.80
N ARG A 85 22.91 -7.05 -1.96
CA ARG A 85 23.01 -5.90 -2.85
C ARG A 85 23.03 -4.60 -2.03
N ASP A 86 23.72 -3.59 -2.56
CA ASP A 86 23.62 -2.22 -2.05
C ASP A 86 22.26 -1.57 -2.38
N VAL A 87 22.02 -0.40 -1.83
CA VAL A 87 20.75 0.35 -1.96
C VAL A 87 20.39 0.57 -3.41
N VAL A 88 21.30 1.14 -4.21
CA VAL A 88 20.99 1.46 -5.61
C VAL A 88 20.77 0.21 -6.44
N SER A 89 21.50 -0.87 -6.20
CA SER A 89 21.34 -2.15 -6.90
C SER A 89 20.01 -2.84 -6.54
N ASN A 90 19.49 -2.62 -5.32
CA ASN A 90 18.13 -3.04 -4.97
C ASN A 90 17.09 -2.31 -5.81
N VAL A 91 17.21 -0.99 -5.97
CA VAL A 91 16.27 -0.19 -6.76
C VAL A 91 16.39 -0.51 -8.26
N GLU A 92 17.59 -0.76 -8.75
CA GLU A 92 17.84 -1.15 -10.15
C GLU A 92 17.26 -2.51 -10.53
N PHE A 93 16.94 -3.37 -9.56
CA PHE A 93 16.68 -4.79 -9.81
C PHE A 93 15.50 -5.01 -10.78
N GLY A 94 14.36 -4.38 -10.56
CA GLY A 94 13.20 -4.48 -11.45
C GLY A 94 13.50 -3.93 -12.86
N LEU A 95 14.24 -2.82 -12.94
CA LEU A 95 14.67 -2.24 -14.22
C LEU A 95 15.65 -3.14 -14.98
N GLN A 96 16.50 -3.89 -14.25
CA GLN A 96 17.39 -4.88 -14.85
C GLN A 96 16.58 -6.02 -15.47
N LEU A 97 15.55 -6.51 -14.79
CA LEU A 97 14.67 -7.56 -15.33
C LEU A 97 13.86 -7.07 -16.54
N ALA A 98 13.52 -5.78 -16.57
CA ALA A 98 12.88 -5.13 -17.73
C ALA A 98 13.85 -4.88 -18.91
N GLY A 99 15.11 -5.30 -18.83
CA GLY A 99 16.09 -5.22 -19.92
C GLY A 99 16.74 -3.86 -20.13
N LEU A 100 16.60 -2.90 -19.19
CA LEU A 100 17.23 -1.58 -19.31
C LEU A 100 18.76 -1.70 -19.21
N SER A 101 19.47 -0.90 -20.03
CA SER A 101 20.93 -0.80 -19.97
C SER A 101 21.41 -0.26 -18.61
N LYS A 102 22.63 -0.60 -18.20
CA LYS A 102 23.18 -0.17 -16.91
C LYS A 102 23.13 1.35 -16.67
N PRO A 103 23.46 2.22 -17.66
CA PRO A 103 23.35 3.67 -17.47
C PRO A 103 21.90 4.14 -17.28
N GLN A 104 20.94 3.57 -18.03
CA GLN A 104 19.52 3.92 -17.94
C GLN A 104 18.94 3.55 -16.57
N ARG A 105 19.13 2.30 -16.11
CA ARG A 105 18.62 1.85 -14.81
C ARG A 105 19.27 2.60 -13.65
N ARG A 106 20.59 2.90 -13.73
CA ARG A 106 21.30 3.70 -12.73
C ARG A 106 20.68 5.09 -12.59
N LYS A 107 20.45 5.78 -13.71
CA LYS A 107 19.82 7.10 -13.74
C LYS A 107 18.41 7.08 -13.11
N ALA A 108 17.60 6.08 -13.46
CA ALA A 108 16.26 5.91 -12.92
C ALA A 108 16.28 5.61 -11.41
N ALA A 109 17.16 4.71 -10.98
CA ALA A 109 17.30 4.34 -9.56
C ALA A 109 17.73 5.54 -8.70
N LEU A 110 18.73 6.31 -9.15
CA LEU A 110 19.17 7.52 -8.43
C LEU A 110 18.06 8.55 -8.31
N LYS A 111 17.25 8.75 -9.37
CA LYS A 111 16.08 9.64 -9.33
C LYS A 111 15.08 9.19 -8.26
N MET A 112 14.81 7.89 -8.14
CA MET A 112 13.89 7.37 -7.12
C MET A 112 14.48 7.48 -5.71
N LEU A 113 15.76 7.19 -5.52
CA LEU A 113 16.44 7.37 -4.24
C LEU A 113 16.40 8.83 -3.77
N HIS A 114 16.64 9.78 -4.67
CA HIS A 114 16.48 11.19 -4.35
C HIS A 114 15.04 11.53 -3.92
N ARG A 115 14.03 10.99 -4.64
CA ARG A 115 12.60 11.24 -4.34
C ARG A 115 12.19 10.74 -2.95
N VAL A 116 12.77 9.62 -2.49
CA VAL A 116 12.48 9.08 -1.16
C VAL A 116 13.43 9.59 -0.07
N GLY A 117 14.29 10.59 -0.38
CA GLY A 117 15.21 11.20 0.58
C GLY A 117 16.38 10.32 0.99
N LEU A 118 16.88 9.47 0.08
CA LEU A 118 18.02 8.58 0.29
C LEU A 118 19.23 8.95 -0.58
N ALA A 119 19.32 10.21 -1.04
CA ALA A 119 20.53 10.72 -1.69
C ALA A 119 21.73 10.65 -0.72
N GLY A 120 22.85 10.12 -1.20
CA GLY A 120 24.07 9.89 -0.40
C GLY A 120 24.16 8.50 0.25
N PHE A 121 23.09 7.66 0.16
CA PHE A 121 23.07 6.31 0.70
C PHE A 121 23.12 5.21 -0.36
N GLU A 122 23.40 5.56 -1.62
CA GLU A 122 23.31 4.68 -2.79
C GLU A 122 24.15 3.40 -2.66
N HIS A 123 25.33 3.52 -2.05
CA HIS A 123 26.32 2.44 -1.91
C HIS A 123 26.32 1.77 -0.55
N HIS A 124 25.40 2.15 0.35
CA HIS A 124 25.23 1.45 1.62
C HIS A 124 24.58 0.09 1.39
N TYR A 125 24.96 -0.89 2.20
CA TYR A 125 24.29 -2.17 2.26
C TYR A 125 23.04 -2.09 3.13
N ILE A 126 22.10 -2.98 2.89
CA ILE A 126 20.77 -2.97 3.54
C ILE A 126 20.86 -3.06 5.06
N TRP A 127 21.82 -3.83 5.61
CA TRP A 127 22.03 -3.95 7.06
C TRP A 127 22.59 -2.69 7.75
N GLN A 128 23.09 -1.72 6.98
CA GLN A 128 23.59 -0.45 7.49
C GLN A 128 22.47 0.59 7.67
N LEU A 129 21.25 0.26 7.22
CA LEU A 129 20.12 1.18 7.20
C LEU A 129 19.20 0.99 8.40
N SER A 130 18.56 2.09 8.86
CA SER A 130 17.44 2.01 9.79
C SER A 130 16.21 1.35 9.14
N GLY A 131 15.21 0.93 9.93
CA GLY A 131 13.96 0.36 9.42
C GLY A 131 13.24 1.30 8.44
N GLY A 132 13.11 2.58 8.79
CA GLY A 132 12.50 3.57 7.91
C GLY A 132 13.28 3.79 6.60
N MET A 133 14.62 3.75 6.65
CA MET A 133 15.43 3.83 5.43
C MET A 133 15.24 2.60 4.55
N ARG A 134 15.20 1.39 5.11
CA ARG A 134 14.90 0.17 4.34
C ARG A 134 13.53 0.25 3.68
N GLN A 135 12.52 0.74 4.41
CA GLN A 135 11.17 0.95 3.85
C GLN A 135 11.18 1.93 2.67
N ARG A 136 11.94 3.04 2.78
CA ARG A 136 12.15 3.99 1.66
C ARG A 136 12.80 3.32 0.44
N VAL A 137 13.77 2.43 0.64
CA VAL A 137 14.37 1.64 -0.45
C VAL A 137 13.32 0.73 -1.10
N GLY A 138 12.48 0.06 -0.31
CA GLY A 138 11.37 -0.77 -0.81
C GLY A 138 10.39 0.00 -1.70
N ILE A 139 9.98 1.19 -1.24
CA ILE A 139 9.13 2.09 -2.02
C ILE A 139 9.84 2.57 -3.30
N ALA A 140 11.11 2.98 -3.21
CA ALA A 140 11.89 3.41 -4.37
C ALA A 140 12.02 2.30 -5.42
N ARG A 141 12.24 1.05 -4.98
CA ARG A 141 12.32 -0.12 -5.85
C ARG A 141 11.00 -0.40 -6.57
N ALA A 142 9.89 -0.35 -5.84
CA ALA A 142 8.57 -0.54 -6.42
C ALA A 142 8.21 0.55 -7.43
N LEU A 143 8.57 1.81 -7.15
CA LEU A 143 8.30 2.95 -8.02
C LEU A 143 9.24 3.01 -9.24
N ALA A 144 10.45 2.44 -9.16
CA ALA A 144 11.45 2.55 -10.22
C ALA A 144 10.98 1.98 -11.56
N VAL A 145 10.17 0.93 -11.53
CA VAL A 145 9.59 0.31 -12.74
C VAL A 145 8.36 1.05 -13.28
N ASP A 146 8.00 2.18 -12.68
CA ASP A 146 6.86 3.04 -13.04
C ASP A 146 5.52 2.31 -13.11
N PRO A 147 5.10 1.61 -12.03
CA PRO A 147 3.87 0.83 -12.03
C PRO A 147 2.64 1.73 -12.17
N ARG A 148 1.54 1.19 -12.70
CA ARG A 148 0.23 1.87 -12.73
C ARG A 148 -0.47 1.83 -11.38
N LEU A 149 -0.30 0.72 -10.65
CA LEU A 149 -0.86 0.49 -9.32
C LEU A 149 0.26 0.17 -8.34
N LEU A 150 0.28 0.86 -7.19
CA LEU A 150 1.17 0.57 -6.08
C LEU A 150 0.37 -0.15 -4.98
N LEU A 151 0.85 -1.32 -4.60
CA LEU A 151 0.27 -2.18 -3.56
C LEU A 151 1.18 -2.16 -2.33
N LEU A 152 0.63 -1.82 -1.16
CA LEU A 152 1.38 -1.65 0.09
C LEU A 152 0.78 -2.56 1.17
N ASP A 153 1.56 -3.54 1.63
CA ASP A 153 1.16 -4.48 2.69
C ASP A 153 1.72 -4.04 4.03
N GLU A 154 0.88 -3.43 4.89
CA GLU A 154 1.22 -2.94 6.23
C GLU A 154 2.58 -2.20 6.30
N PRO A 155 2.79 -1.18 5.43
CA PRO A 155 4.13 -0.67 5.16
C PRO A 155 4.77 0.05 6.35
N PHE A 156 4.01 0.43 7.37
CA PHE A 156 4.50 1.25 8.48
C PHE A 156 4.40 0.57 9.84
N GLY A 157 3.92 -0.67 9.90
CA GLY A 157 3.62 -1.38 11.15
C GLY A 157 4.84 -1.60 12.07
N ALA A 158 6.04 -1.75 11.49
CA ALA A 158 7.28 -2.00 12.25
C ALA A 158 8.05 -0.71 12.63
N LEU A 159 7.51 0.49 12.31
CA LEU A 159 8.19 1.75 12.53
C LEU A 159 7.77 2.41 13.85
N ASP A 160 8.71 3.13 14.48
CA ASP A 160 8.37 4.04 15.59
C ASP A 160 7.44 5.16 15.13
N ALA A 161 6.77 5.82 16.07
CA ALA A 161 5.72 6.80 15.77
C ALA A 161 6.21 7.98 14.91
N PHE A 162 7.43 8.49 15.16
CA PHE A 162 7.97 9.62 14.43
C PHE A 162 8.35 9.23 12.99
N THR A 163 9.04 8.11 12.82
CA THR A 163 9.41 7.57 11.51
C THR A 163 8.16 7.20 10.71
N ARG A 164 7.13 6.65 11.36
CA ARG A 164 5.83 6.32 10.74
C ARG A 164 5.16 7.57 10.16
N GLU A 165 5.07 8.66 10.93
CA GLU A 165 4.49 9.91 10.45
C GLU A 165 5.24 10.44 9.22
N GLN A 166 6.57 10.48 9.27
CA GLN A 166 7.39 10.87 8.10
C GLN A 166 7.16 9.99 6.88
N MET A 167 6.93 8.69 7.06
CA MET A 167 6.68 7.76 5.95
C MET A 167 5.28 7.93 5.38
N GLN A 168 4.28 8.24 6.20
CA GLN A 168 2.93 8.59 5.75
C GLN A 168 2.94 9.88 4.92
N GLU A 169 3.63 10.92 5.38
CA GLU A 169 3.83 12.18 4.65
C GLU A 169 4.56 11.96 3.31
N LEU A 170 5.60 11.13 3.31
CA LEU A 170 6.31 10.75 2.08
C LEU A 170 5.37 10.04 1.10
N LEU A 171 4.54 9.11 1.55
CA LEU A 171 3.59 8.40 0.69
C LEU A 171 2.57 9.38 0.07
N LEU A 172 2.01 10.31 0.84
CA LEU A 172 1.10 11.33 0.35
C LEU A 172 1.78 12.27 -0.67
N THR A 173 3.04 12.64 -0.43
CA THR A 173 3.85 13.42 -1.39
C THR A 173 4.05 12.66 -2.70
N ILE A 174 4.39 11.37 -2.63
CA ILE A 174 4.52 10.49 -3.80
C ILE A 174 3.18 10.38 -4.53
N TRP A 175 2.09 10.18 -3.81
CA TRP A 175 0.74 10.08 -4.37
C TRP A 175 0.36 11.35 -5.15
N ARG A 176 0.51 12.54 -4.54
CA ARG A 176 0.31 13.84 -5.18
C ARG A 176 1.13 13.99 -6.45
N ASP A 177 2.44 13.73 -6.36
CA ASP A 177 3.40 14.02 -7.44
C ASP A 177 3.27 13.05 -8.62
N THR A 178 2.73 11.85 -8.38
CA THR A 178 2.65 10.80 -9.41
C THR A 178 1.25 10.56 -9.95
N GLY A 179 0.21 10.93 -9.19
CA GLY A 179 -1.18 10.61 -9.53
C GLY A 179 -1.47 9.10 -9.66
N LYS A 180 -0.60 8.25 -9.07
CA LYS A 180 -0.75 6.80 -9.16
C LYS A 180 -1.94 6.30 -8.37
N GLN A 181 -2.51 5.19 -8.82
CA GLN A 181 -3.43 4.39 -8.02
C GLN A 181 -2.64 3.71 -6.90
N ILE A 182 -3.13 3.80 -5.67
CA ILE A 182 -2.50 3.16 -4.52
C ILE A 182 -3.56 2.33 -3.78
N LEU A 183 -3.24 1.08 -3.49
CA LEU A 183 -3.94 0.24 -2.52
C LEU A 183 -3.01 -0.01 -1.34
N LEU A 184 -3.41 0.45 -0.17
CA LEU A 184 -2.70 0.20 1.08
C LEU A 184 -3.57 -0.67 1.97
N ILE A 185 -2.99 -1.72 2.55
CA ILE A 185 -3.65 -2.49 3.59
C ILE A 185 -2.97 -2.24 4.93
N THR A 186 -3.79 -2.09 5.98
CA THR A 186 -3.31 -1.81 7.34
C THR A 186 -4.29 -2.33 8.39
N HIS A 187 -3.83 -2.40 9.63
CA HIS A 187 -4.67 -2.61 10.81
C HIS A 187 -4.70 -1.36 11.71
N ASP A 188 -3.97 -0.30 11.35
CA ASP A 188 -3.91 0.96 12.11
C ASP A 188 -5.01 1.92 11.62
N ILE A 189 -5.92 2.27 12.53
CA ILE A 189 -7.09 3.09 12.23
C ILE A 189 -6.71 4.53 11.92
N GLU A 190 -5.77 5.11 12.68
CA GLU A 190 -5.35 6.50 12.46
C GLU A 190 -4.67 6.64 11.10
N GLU A 191 -3.79 5.70 10.75
CA GLU A 191 -3.16 5.61 9.43
C GLU A 191 -4.19 5.53 8.31
N ALA A 192 -5.17 4.63 8.46
CA ALA A 192 -6.20 4.41 7.47
C ALA A 192 -7.06 5.67 7.24
N VAL A 193 -7.46 6.36 8.32
CA VAL A 193 -8.25 7.60 8.22
C VAL A 193 -7.42 8.73 7.63
N PHE A 194 -6.14 8.84 7.98
CA PHE A 194 -5.28 9.94 7.52
C PHE A 194 -4.95 9.83 6.03
N LEU A 195 -4.66 8.62 5.54
CA LEU A 195 -4.15 8.42 4.19
C LEU A 195 -5.25 8.28 3.14
N ALA A 196 -6.38 7.67 3.49
CA ALA A 196 -7.37 7.24 2.52
C ALA A 196 -8.07 8.40 1.81
N SER A 197 -8.22 8.31 0.48
CA SER A 197 -9.28 8.98 -0.26
C SER A 197 -10.59 8.19 -0.19
N GLU A 198 -10.48 6.84 -0.12
CA GLU A 198 -11.56 5.90 0.19
C GLU A 198 -11.04 4.84 1.15
N LEU A 199 -11.73 4.67 2.28
CA LEU A 199 -11.47 3.63 3.28
C LEU A 199 -12.47 2.50 3.10
N LEU A 200 -11.97 1.27 2.99
CA LEU A 200 -12.76 0.04 2.99
C LEU A 200 -12.51 -0.71 4.31
N LEU A 201 -13.55 -0.99 5.06
CA LEU A 201 -13.47 -1.81 6.26
C LEU A 201 -13.86 -3.24 5.92
N LEU A 202 -12.96 -4.19 6.22
CA LEU A 202 -13.26 -5.61 6.09
C LEU A 202 -13.77 -6.19 7.41
N SER A 203 -14.77 -7.08 7.30
CA SER A 203 -15.20 -7.93 8.41
C SER A 203 -14.05 -8.80 8.91
N PRO A 204 -14.10 -9.28 10.16
CA PRO A 204 -13.32 -10.47 10.55
C PRO A 204 -13.60 -11.64 9.61
N GLY A 205 -12.66 -12.60 9.51
CA GLY A 205 -12.71 -13.67 8.50
C GLY A 205 -14.00 -14.51 8.47
N PRO A 206 -14.52 -14.83 7.26
CA PRO A 206 -14.01 -14.44 5.96
C PRO A 206 -14.23 -12.96 5.68
N GLY A 207 -13.22 -12.30 5.07
CA GLY A 207 -13.25 -10.88 4.80
C GLY A 207 -14.33 -10.51 3.78
N GLN A 208 -15.23 -9.60 4.17
CA GLN A 208 -16.22 -8.95 3.33
C GLN A 208 -16.11 -7.44 3.51
N VAL A 209 -16.43 -6.65 2.50
CA VAL A 209 -16.50 -5.19 2.66
C VAL A 209 -17.77 -4.83 3.39
N VAL A 210 -17.64 -4.34 4.62
CA VAL A 210 -18.77 -4.00 5.51
C VAL A 210 -19.04 -2.51 5.60
N GLU A 211 -18.05 -1.67 5.27
CA GLU A 211 -18.19 -0.22 5.30
C GLU A 211 -17.30 0.40 4.23
N ARG A 212 -17.75 1.52 3.66
CA ARG A 212 -17.01 2.37 2.72
C ARG A 212 -17.13 3.81 3.16
N LEU A 213 -16.01 4.50 3.28
CA LEU A 213 -15.95 5.89 3.70
C LEU A 213 -15.09 6.69 2.72
N SER A 214 -15.64 7.76 2.16
CA SER A 214 -14.85 8.76 1.45
C SER A 214 -14.25 9.73 2.46
N LEU A 215 -12.94 9.97 2.35
CA LEU A 215 -12.16 10.82 3.24
C LEU A 215 -11.30 11.77 2.40
N ASN A 216 -10.92 12.90 2.98
CA ASN A 216 -10.14 13.93 2.30
C ASN A 216 -8.91 14.41 3.08
N PHE A 217 -8.59 13.79 4.21
CA PHE A 217 -7.49 14.25 5.07
C PHE A 217 -6.13 14.18 4.38
N GLY A 218 -5.86 13.09 3.65
CA GLY A 218 -4.66 12.97 2.83
C GLY A 218 -4.60 14.03 1.73
N GLN A 219 -5.73 14.38 1.13
CA GLN A 219 -5.80 15.46 0.13
C GLN A 219 -5.51 16.82 0.79
N ARG A 220 -6.09 17.13 1.93
CA ARG A 220 -5.81 18.38 2.70
C ARG A 220 -4.31 18.52 2.97
N TYR A 221 -3.63 17.42 3.35
CA TYR A 221 -2.17 17.43 3.51
C TYR A 221 -1.47 17.78 2.19
N THR A 222 -1.87 17.20 1.07
CA THR A 222 -1.24 17.46 -0.24
C THR A 222 -1.51 18.88 -0.75
N GLU A 223 -2.55 19.55 -0.25
CA GLU A 223 -2.89 20.95 -0.50
C GLU A 223 -2.14 21.92 0.42
N GLY A 224 -1.33 21.41 1.38
CA GLY A 224 -0.42 22.20 2.21
C GLY A 224 -0.80 22.35 3.67
N GLU A 225 -1.86 21.66 4.14
CA GLU A 225 -2.20 21.65 5.56
C GLU A 225 -1.23 20.76 6.35
N ALA A 226 -0.77 21.21 7.52
CA ALA A 226 0.17 20.45 8.33
C ALA A 226 -0.46 19.17 8.90
N CYS A 227 0.28 18.06 8.91
CA CYS A 227 -0.16 16.76 9.42
C CYS A 227 -0.75 16.85 10.83
N ARG A 228 -0.09 17.59 11.74
CA ARG A 228 -0.57 17.77 13.11
C ARG A 228 -1.86 18.59 13.20
N SER A 229 -2.07 19.58 12.33
CA SER A 229 -3.31 20.34 12.24
C SER A 229 -4.46 19.41 11.86
N ILE A 230 -4.27 18.60 10.83
CA ILE A 230 -5.27 17.63 10.36
C ILE A 230 -5.61 16.61 11.46
N LYS A 231 -4.60 16.00 12.08
CA LYS A 231 -4.81 14.96 13.11
C LYS A 231 -5.43 15.49 14.41
N SER A 232 -5.34 16.80 14.68
CA SER A 232 -6.00 17.47 15.81
C SER A 232 -7.38 18.07 15.45
N ASP A 233 -7.77 18.04 14.18
CA ASP A 233 -9.08 18.51 13.73
C ASP A 233 -10.21 17.68 14.36
N PRO A 234 -11.26 18.31 14.93
CA PRO A 234 -12.43 17.60 15.46
C PRO A 234 -13.07 16.63 14.46
N GLU A 235 -13.08 16.95 13.15
CA GLU A 235 -13.61 16.06 12.13
C GLU A 235 -12.76 14.81 11.97
N PHE A 236 -11.43 14.94 11.96
CA PHE A 236 -10.52 13.79 11.92
C PHE A 236 -10.73 12.87 13.13
N ILE A 237 -10.78 13.47 14.32
CA ILE A 237 -11.02 12.74 15.57
C ILE A 237 -12.37 12.00 15.51
N ALA A 238 -13.43 12.68 15.09
CA ALA A 238 -14.77 12.07 14.96
C ALA A 238 -14.79 10.90 13.97
N ARG A 239 -14.10 11.03 12.83
CA ARG A 239 -13.99 9.94 11.83
C ARG A 239 -13.19 8.76 12.37
N ARG A 240 -12.08 9.02 13.04
CA ARG A 240 -11.27 7.98 13.70
C ARG A 240 -12.09 7.20 14.74
N GLU A 241 -12.80 7.91 15.63
CA GLU A 241 -13.65 7.29 16.65
C GLU A 241 -14.83 6.50 16.02
N TYR A 242 -15.41 7.01 14.94
CA TYR A 242 -16.43 6.28 14.19
C TYR A 242 -15.90 4.94 13.65
N VAL A 243 -14.74 4.97 12.98
CA VAL A 243 -14.11 3.75 12.45
C VAL A 243 -13.72 2.78 13.57
N LEU A 244 -13.17 3.30 14.67
CA LEU A 244 -12.84 2.52 15.86
C LEU A 244 -14.09 1.81 16.40
N GLY A 245 -15.20 2.51 16.56
CA GLY A 245 -16.48 1.95 17.01
C GLY A 245 -16.97 0.83 16.10
N LYS A 246 -16.87 1.00 14.76
CA LYS A 246 -17.22 -0.04 13.79
C LYS A 246 -16.35 -1.29 13.91
N VAL A 247 -15.05 -1.14 14.11
CA VAL A 247 -14.12 -2.27 14.30
C VAL A 247 -14.47 -3.05 15.58
N PHE A 248 -14.82 -2.37 16.68
CA PHE A 248 -15.22 -3.03 17.92
C PHE A 248 -16.55 -3.77 17.77
N GLN A 249 -17.57 -3.14 17.19
CA GLN A 249 -18.87 -3.79 16.93
C GLN A 249 -18.75 -5.10 16.16
N GLN A 250 -17.85 -5.15 15.18
CA GLN A 250 -17.61 -6.38 14.41
C GLN A 250 -16.93 -7.48 15.23
N ARG A 251 -16.05 -7.12 16.18
CA ARG A 251 -15.42 -8.11 17.07
C ARG A 251 -16.42 -8.70 18.05
N GLU A 252 -17.32 -7.88 18.59
CA GLU A 252 -18.35 -8.34 19.54
C GLU A 252 -19.37 -9.27 18.86
N ALA A 253 -19.69 -9.05 17.59
CA ALA A 253 -20.62 -9.89 16.82
C ALA A 253 -20.08 -11.31 16.53
N MET A 254 -18.81 -11.60 16.83
CA MET A 254 -18.16 -12.91 16.64
C MET A 254 -18.07 -13.75 17.92
N ILE A 255 -18.40 -13.17 19.08
CA ILE A 255 -18.41 -13.85 20.39
C ILE A 255 -19.82 -14.35 20.69
#